data_2430a1ca4a8cb8a6af00d76282ae3dd6
#
_entry.id   2430a1ca4a8cb8a6af00d76282ae3dd6
#
_cell.length_a   1.000
_cell.length_b   1.000
_cell.length_c   1.000
_cell.angle_alpha   90.00
_cell.angle_beta   90.00
_cell.angle_gamma   90.00
#
_symmetry.space_group_name_H-M   'P 1'
#
loop_
_entity.id
_entity.type
_entity.pdbx_description
1 polymer ?
#
loop_
_entity_poly.entity_id
_entity_poly.type
_entity_poly.pdbx_seq_one_letter_code
_entity_poly.pdbx_strand_id
1 'polypeptide(L)'
;MNYRHHFHAGNFADVMKHVLLLQLLTRLNAKDKPYRYVDTHGGAGKYDLSTSAAQKSGEFLNGMHRLVKLDDSITRNAPEGVKQYLKVVEDMREGSGKGAYPGSPWFALEGMRDIDKATIFEMQKDVFQQLYMNIRDRRAGLHERDAYEGLLGVIPPKEKRGLVMIDPPYEIERKDFPQLVELMVAAYKKWPTGVFAVWYPIKDRAMIDRFEKKMMKTGIRRQLVCEICVWPDDTPVGLNGCGLLVINPPWKFSQDADEALQWLFPHLRMSENGGHAAVRWLVGE
;
A
#
# COMPACT_ATOMS: atom_id res chain seq x y z
N MET A 1 12.34 17.25 2.18
CA MET A 1 11.48 16.11 2.58
C MET A 1 11.96 15.59 3.92
N ASN A 2 11.10 15.66 4.97
CA ASN A 2 11.44 15.25 6.34
C ASN A 2 10.82 13.90 6.72
N TYR A 3 9.94 13.36 5.87
CA TYR A 3 9.29 12.07 6.11
C TYR A 3 10.32 10.93 6.07
N ARG A 4 10.32 10.12 7.12
CA ARG A 4 11.16 8.92 7.22
C ARG A 4 10.31 7.73 7.64
N HIS A 5 10.04 6.85 6.69
CA HIS A 5 9.12 5.71 6.88
C HIS A 5 9.51 4.76 8.02
N HIS A 6 10.80 4.68 8.40
CA HIS A 6 11.25 3.80 9.50
C HIS A 6 10.62 4.10 10.88
N PHE A 7 9.99 5.28 11.07
CA PHE A 7 9.20 5.57 12.27
C PHE A 7 7.81 4.94 12.23
N HIS A 8 7.28 4.66 11.05
CA HIS A 8 5.90 4.24 10.80
C HIS A 8 5.79 2.79 10.32
N ALA A 9 6.92 2.17 9.95
CA ALA A 9 6.95 0.83 9.39
C ALA A 9 6.24 -0.20 10.29
N GLY A 10 5.36 -1.01 9.68
CA GLY A 10 4.60 -2.03 10.38
C GLY A 10 3.41 -1.54 11.19
N ASN A 11 3.02 -0.26 11.10
CA ASN A 11 1.78 0.23 11.71
C ASN A 11 0.53 -0.35 11.02
N PHE A 12 -0.67 -0.04 11.53
CA PHE A 12 -1.93 -0.56 10.99
C PHE A 12 -2.15 -0.18 9.51
N ALA A 13 -1.66 0.99 9.11
CA ALA A 13 -1.80 1.49 7.75
C ALA A 13 -0.92 0.72 6.77
N ASP A 14 0.30 0.38 7.16
CA ASP A 14 1.18 -0.52 6.41
C ASP A 14 0.58 -1.93 6.30
N VAL A 15 0.01 -2.47 7.38
CA VAL A 15 -0.68 -3.76 7.36
C VAL A 15 -1.77 -3.78 6.29
N MET A 16 -2.68 -2.81 6.34
CA MET A 16 -3.77 -2.69 5.38
C MET A 16 -3.25 -2.57 3.94
N LYS A 17 -2.29 -1.67 3.72
CA LYS A 17 -1.69 -1.43 2.40
C LYS A 17 -1.08 -2.70 1.81
N HIS A 18 -0.28 -3.42 2.60
CA HIS A 18 0.44 -4.60 2.13
C HIS A 18 -0.46 -5.82 1.93
N VAL A 19 -1.51 -6.01 2.76
CA VAL A 19 -2.52 -7.03 2.55
C VAL A 19 -3.25 -6.79 1.22
N LEU A 20 -3.72 -5.57 0.97
CA LEU A 20 -4.41 -5.23 -0.27
C LEU A 20 -3.48 -5.28 -1.49
N LEU A 21 -2.20 -4.92 -1.34
CA LEU A 21 -1.20 -5.08 -2.40
C LEU A 21 -1.06 -6.55 -2.82
N LEU A 22 -0.91 -7.46 -1.86
CA LEU A 22 -0.81 -8.90 -2.15
C LEU A 22 -2.07 -9.43 -2.83
N GLN A 23 -3.25 -9.01 -2.42
CA GLN A 23 -4.51 -9.39 -3.06
C GLN A 23 -4.61 -8.87 -4.51
N LEU A 24 -4.19 -7.63 -4.79
CA LEU A 24 -4.12 -7.08 -6.14
C LEU A 24 -3.20 -7.92 -7.03
N LEU A 25 -2.01 -8.29 -6.52
CA LEU A 25 -1.06 -9.13 -7.24
C LEU A 25 -1.60 -10.54 -7.48
N THR A 26 -2.24 -11.14 -6.46
CA THR A 26 -2.90 -12.45 -6.59
C THR A 26 -3.95 -12.43 -7.72
N ARG A 27 -4.74 -11.36 -7.83
CA ARG A 27 -5.72 -11.21 -8.92
C ARG A 27 -5.05 -10.97 -10.28
N LEU A 28 -3.91 -10.32 -10.34
CA LEU A 28 -3.12 -10.22 -11.57
C LEU A 28 -2.50 -11.56 -11.96
N ASN A 29 -2.07 -12.36 -11.00
CA ASN A 29 -1.51 -13.70 -11.21
C ASN A 29 -2.52 -14.69 -11.82
N ALA A 30 -3.82 -14.45 -11.68
CA ALA A 30 -4.87 -15.30 -12.25
C ALA A 30 -4.84 -15.40 -13.79
N LYS A 31 -4.07 -14.56 -14.48
CA LYS A 31 -3.85 -14.64 -15.93
C LYS A 31 -2.39 -14.98 -16.20
N ASP A 32 -2.12 -15.94 -17.10
CA ASP A 32 -0.77 -16.41 -17.43
C ASP A 32 0.14 -15.35 -18.08
N LYS A 33 -0.44 -14.29 -18.67
CA LYS A 33 0.34 -13.21 -19.28
C LYS A 33 1.10 -12.41 -18.21
N PRO A 34 2.37 -12.04 -18.48
CA PRO A 34 3.16 -11.24 -17.54
C PRO A 34 2.53 -9.86 -17.30
N TYR A 35 2.88 -9.27 -16.16
CA TYR A 35 2.55 -7.89 -15.83
C TYR A 35 3.75 -7.15 -15.24
N ARG A 36 3.61 -5.83 -15.12
CA ARG A 36 4.58 -4.99 -14.43
C ARG A 36 3.98 -4.39 -13.16
N TYR A 37 4.67 -4.55 -12.06
CA TYR A 37 4.47 -3.78 -10.86
C TYR A 37 5.28 -2.48 -10.93
N VAL A 38 4.68 -1.35 -10.60
CA VAL A 38 5.37 -0.07 -10.46
C VAL A 38 5.13 0.45 -9.05
N ASP A 39 6.21 0.65 -8.30
CA ASP A 39 6.17 1.29 -6.99
C ASP A 39 6.72 2.71 -7.10
N THR A 40 5.92 3.69 -6.75
CA THR A 40 6.33 5.10 -6.89
C THR A 40 7.17 5.59 -5.71
N HIS A 41 7.07 4.95 -4.56
CA HIS A 41 7.76 5.34 -3.34
C HIS A 41 8.22 4.09 -2.58
N GLY A 42 9.26 3.43 -3.10
CA GLY A 42 9.73 2.13 -2.62
C GLY A 42 10.31 2.12 -1.21
N GLY A 43 10.69 3.28 -0.70
CA GLY A 43 11.33 3.37 0.60
C GLY A 43 12.62 2.56 0.66
N ALA A 44 13.00 2.09 1.84
CA ALA A 44 14.19 1.26 2.01
C ALA A 44 13.99 -0.23 1.60
N GLY A 45 12.78 -0.64 1.23
CA GLY A 45 12.42 -2.02 0.88
C GLY A 45 12.38 -2.99 2.04
N LYS A 46 13.18 -2.78 3.09
CA LYS A 46 13.20 -3.54 4.35
C LYS A 46 13.52 -2.60 5.51
N TYR A 47 12.89 -2.83 6.65
CA TYR A 47 13.03 -2.03 7.85
C TYR A 47 13.44 -2.91 9.05
N ASP A 48 14.11 -2.29 10.04
CA ASP A 48 14.43 -2.92 11.32
C ASP A 48 13.65 -2.23 12.44
N LEU A 49 12.65 -2.91 12.97
CA LEU A 49 11.78 -2.42 14.05
C LEU A 49 12.48 -2.41 15.42
N SER A 50 13.69 -2.98 15.54
CA SER A 50 14.48 -2.91 16.77
C SER A 50 15.25 -1.61 16.92
N THR A 51 15.30 -0.77 15.89
CA THR A 51 15.98 0.52 15.92
C THR A 51 15.37 1.47 16.94
N SER A 52 16.20 2.38 17.50
CA SER A 52 15.72 3.38 18.46
C SER A 52 14.60 4.27 17.91
N ALA A 53 14.60 4.54 16.61
CA ALA A 53 13.58 5.33 15.93
C ALA A 53 12.22 4.60 15.91
N ALA A 54 12.18 3.34 15.48
CA ALA A 54 10.98 2.52 15.48
C ALA A 54 10.45 2.23 16.88
N GLN A 55 11.35 1.98 17.83
CA GLN A 55 11.00 1.76 19.25
C GLN A 55 10.43 3.03 19.91
N LYS A 56 10.94 4.22 19.55
CA LYS A 56 10.45 5.50 20.08
C LYS A 56 9.03 5.81 19.60
N SER A 57 8.69 5.54 18.33
CA SER A 57 7.32 5.69 17.81
C SER A 57 6.40 4.61 18.35
N GLY A 58 6.87 3.36 18.40
CA GLY A 58 6.10 2.21 18.84
C GLY A 58 4.90 1.87 17.95
N GLU A 59 4.76 2.49 16.76
CA GLU A 59 3.58 2.34 15.92
C GLU A 59 3.35 0.89 15.44
N PHE A 60 4.43 0.15 15.18
CA PHE A 60 4.35 -1.27 14.80
C PHE A 60 3.67 -2.16 15.86
N LEU A 61 3.68 -1.74 17.14
CA LEU A 61 3.01 -2.45 18.23
C LEU A 61 1.49 -2.50 18.04
N ASN A 62 0.94 -1.48 17.39
CA ASN A 62 -0.47 -1.35 17.06
C ASN A 62 -0.83 -1.77 15.63
N GLY A 63 0.08 -2.42 14.94
CA GLY A 63 -0.07 -2.93 13.59
C GLY A 63 0.35 -4.40 13.52
N MET A 64 1.45 -4.65 12.79
CA MET A 64 2.00 -5.98 12.53
C MET A 64 2.14 -6.82 13.81
N HIS A 65 2.61 -6.20 14.91
CA HIS A 65 2.86 -6.94 16.16
C HIS A 65 1.60 -7.55 16.77
N ARG A 66 0.43 -6.88 16.63
CA ARG A 66 -0.85 -7.46 17.07
C ARG A 66 -1.19 -8.72 16.29
N LEU A 67 -0.96 -8.71 14.97
CA LEU A 67 -1.32 -9.83 14.11
C LEU A 67 -0.42 -11.05 14.31
N VAL A 68 0.90 -10.83 14.45
CA VAL A 68 1.85 -11.94 14.67
C VAL A 68 1.76 -12.55 16.07
N LYS A 69 1.01 -11.94 16.98
CA LYS A 69 0.72 -12.47 18.33
C LYS A 69 -0.63 -13.20 18.42
N LEU A 70 -1.42 -13.19 17.36
CA LEU A 70 -2.68 -13.93 17.36
C LEU A 70 -2.42 -15.45 17.42
N ASP A 71 -3.29 -16.15 18.10
CA ASP A 71 -3.24 -17.61 18.14
C ASP A 71 -3.41 -18.21 16.74
N ASP A 72 -2.76 -19.34 16.49
CA ASP A 72 -2.85 -20.08 15.23
C ASP A 72 -4.30 -20.43 14.85
N SER A 73 -5.18 -20.66 15.83
CA SER A 73 -6.59 -20.92 15.59
C SER A 73 -7.33 -19.74 14.94
N ILE A 74 -6.90 -18.51 15.24
CA ILE A 74 -7.44 -17.27 14.66
C ILE A 74 -6.86 -17.07 13.26
N THR A 75 -5.53 -17.16 13.11
CA THR A 75 -4.84 -16.91 11.85
C THR A 75 -5.14 -17.96 10.78
N ARG A 76 -5.42 -19.23 11.16
CA ARG A 76 -5.91 -20.27 10.20
C ARG A 76 -7.18 -19.88 9.48
N ASN A 77 -8.06 -19.12 10.12
CA ASN A 77 -9.34 -18.68 9.57
C ASN A 77 -9.26 -17.29 8.92
N ALA A 78 -8.06 -16.69 8.86
CA ALA A 78 -7.86 -15.41 8.21
C ALA A 78 -8.09 -15.51 6.68
N PRO A 79 -8.56 -14.44 6.04
CA PRO A 79 -8.60 -14.35 4.57
C PRO A 79 -7.24 -14.59 3.94
N GLU A 80 -7.22 -15.10 2.70
CA GLU A 80 -5.98 -15.52 2.04
C GLU A 80 -4.94 -14.41 1.94
N GLY A 81 -5.33 -13.16 1.63
CA GLY A 81 -4.40 -12.03 1.58
C GLY A 81 -3.74 -11.73 2.93
N VAL A 82 -4.45 -11.96 4.05
CA VAL A 82 -3.89 -11.82 5.41
C VAL A 82 -2.89 -12.94 5.70
N LYS A 83 -3.21 -14.19 5.33
CA LYS A 83 -2.29 -15.33 5.49
C LYS A 83 -0.99 -15.10 4.71
N GLN A 84 -1.11 -14.64 3.46
CA GLN A 84 0.04 -14.31 2.63
C GLN A 84 0.90 -13.20 3.27
N TYR A 85 0.26 -12.14 3.80
CA TYR A 85 0.95 -11.08 4.52
C TYR A 85 1.73 -11.62 5.72
N LEU A 86 1.07 -12.41 6.57
CA LEU A 86 1.70 -13.00 7.76
C LEU A 86 2.88 -13.89 7.39
N LYS A 87 2.72 -14.71 6.34
CA LYS A 87 3.80 -15.57 5.84
C LYS A 87 5.01 -14.75 5.37
N VAL A 88 4.83 -13.72 4.58
CA VAL A 88 5.94 -12.87 4.11
C VAL A 88 6.66 -12.20 5.28
N VAL A 89 5.91 -11.73 6.30
CA VAL A 89 6.50 -11.15 7.52
C VAL A 89 7.30 -12.19 8.30
N GLU A 90 6.77 -13.41 8.45
CA GLU A 90 7.43 -14.51 9.16
C GLU A 90 8.72 -14.94 8.44
N ASP A 91 8.65 -15.22 7.14
CA ASP A 91 9.79 -15.61 6.29
C ASP A 91 10.91 -14.56 6.37
N MET A 92 10.58 -13.27 6.33
CA MET A 92 11.56 -12.20 6.50
C MET A 92 12.20 -12.20 7.88
N ARG A 93 11.40 -12.40 8.94
CA ARG A 93 11.90 -12.40 10.32
C ARG A 93 12.78 -13.62 10.62
N GLU A 94 12.49 -14.76 10.02
CA GLU A 94 13.35 -15.93 10.07
C GLU A 94 14.69 -15.72 9.36
N GLY A 95 14.67 -15.12 8.16
CA GLY A 95 15.87 -14.89 7.36
C GLY A 95 16.71 -13.68 7.78
N SER A 96 16.11 -12.64 8.39
CA SER A 96 16.79 -11.36 8.68
C SER A 96 16.72 -10.92 10.16
N GLY A 97 16.10 -11.73 11.04
CA GLY A 97 15.96 -11.45 12.48
C GLY A 97 14.60 -10.89 12.87
N LYS A 98 14.23 -11.08 14.16
CA LYS A 98 12.90 -10.78 14.71
C LYS A 98 12.43 -9.33 14.55
N GLY A 99 13.35 -8.38 14.36
CA GLY A 99 13.04 -6.96 14.13
C GLY A 99 12.76 -6.64 12.66
N ALA A 100 13.03 -7.54 11.72
CA ALA A 100 12.87 -7.26 10.30
C ALA A 100 11.41 -7.13 9.89
N TYR A 101 11.12 -6.14 9.03
CA TYR A 101 9.80 -5.89 8.45
C TYR A 101 9.93 -5.55 6.96
N PRO A 102 9.16 -6.20 6.07
CA PRO A 102 9.20 -5.93 4.65
C PRO A 102 8.51 -4.62 4.29
N GLY A 103 9.05 -3.88 3.33
CA GLY A 103 8.38 -2.77 2.66
C GLY A 103 7.58 -3.23 1.43
N SER A 104 6.83 -2.32 0.80
CA SER A 104 6.02 -2.61 -0.40
C SER A 104 6.81 -3.30 -1.53
N PRO A 105 8.08 -2.93 -1.83
CA PRO A 105 8.86 -3.64 -2.84
C PRO A 105 9.07 -5.12 -2.52
N TRP A 106 9.34 -5.44 -1.25
CA TRP A 106 9.54 -6.81 -0.83
C TRP A 106 8.25 -7.63 -0.93
N PHE A 107 7.14 -7.10 -0.37
CA PHE A 107 5.83 -7.74 -0.51
C PHE A 107 5.44 -7.97 -1.98
N ALA A 108 5.73 -6.99 -2.84
CA ALA A 108 5.45 -7.12 -4.25
C ALA A 108 6.25 -8.25 -4.90
N LEU A 109 7.56 -8.32 -4.64
CA LEU A 109 8.43 -9.36 -5.22
C LEU A 109 8.06 -10.76 -4.73
N GLU A 110 7.64 -10.92 -3.46
CA GLU A 110 7.12 -12.19 -2.95
C GLU A 110 5.77 -12.58 -3.59
N GLY A 111 4.91 -11.60 -3.87
CA GLY A 111 3.64 -11.84 -4.54
C GLY A 111 3.73 -12.03 -6.07
N MET A 112 4.87 -11.72 -6.70
CA MET A 112 5.08 -11.76 -8.16
C MET A 112 5.64 -13.11 -8.62
N ARG A 113 5.30 -13.49 -9.87
CA ARG A 113 5.88 -14.67 -10.54
C ARG A 113 7.22 -14.33 -11.21
N ASP A 114 8.01 -15.33 -11.56
CA ASP A 114 9.30 -15.16 -12.24
C ASP A 114 9.22 -14.45 -13.60
N ILE A 115 8.06 -14.52 -14.26
CA ILE A 115 7.82 -13.91 -15.57
C ILE A 115 7.46 -12.42 -15.46
N ASP A 116 7.10 -11.95 -14.27
CA ASP A 116 6.68 -10.56 -14.02
C ASP A 116 7.88 -9.66 -13.74
N LYS A 117 7.71 -8.35 -13.87
CA LYS A 117 8.76 -7.36 -13.66
C LYS A 117 8.28 -6.24 -12.73
N ALA A 118 9.23 -5.68 -11.97
CA ALA A 118 9.00 -4.51 -11.13
C ALA A 118 9.82 -3.31 -11.61
N THR A 119 9.27 -2.12 -11.45
CA THR A 119 9.95 -0.83 -11.57
C THR A 119 9.69 -0.07 -10.27
N ILE A 120 10.74 0.27 -9.53
CA ILE A 120 10.63 0.83 -8.19
C ILE A 120 11.37 2.16 -8.17
N PHE A 121 10.66 3.22 -7.79
CA PHE A 121 11.21 4.56 -7.63
C PHE A 121 11.45 4.86 -6.16
N GLU A 122 12.54 5.55 -5.88
CA GLU A 122 12.82 6.20 -4.61
C GLU A 122 13.65 7.47 -4.90
N MET A 123 13.17 8.61 -4.43
CA MET A 123 13.78 9.90 -4.72
C MET A 123 14.90 10.26 -3.73
N GLN A 124 14.77 9.84 -2.47
CA GLN A 124 15.75 10.17 -1.43
C GLN A 124 16.99 9.29 -1.57
N LYS A 125 18.12 9.91 -1.87
CA LYS A 125 19.39 9.23 -2.17
C LYS A 125 19.84 8.25 -1.08
N ASP A 126 19.75 8.64 0.18
CA ASP A 126 20.14 7.81 1.33
C ASP A 126 19.19 6.60 1.50
N VAL A 127 17.89 6.78 1.24
CA VAL A 127 16.88 5.72 1.26
C VAL A 127 17.03 4.82 0.03
N PHE A 128 17.30 5.39 -1.15
CA PHE A 128 17.57 4.62 -2.36
C PHE A 128 18.79 3.70 -2.21
N GLN A 129 19.85 4.16 -1.56
CA GLN A 129 21.02 3.31 -1.26
C GLN A 129 20.63 2.11 -0.39
N GLN A 130 19.78 2.32 0.61
CA GLN A 130 19.24 1.21 1.42
C GLN A 130 18.37 0.26 0.58
N LEU A 131 17.47 0.80 -0.25
CA LEU A 131 16.66 0.02 -1.19
C LEU A 131 17.55 -0.84 -2.09
N TYR A 132 18.58 -0.24 -2.67
CA TYR A 132 19.55 -0.95 -3.53
C TYR A 132 20.31 -2.05 -2.80
N MET A 133 20.61 -1.87 -1.51
CA MET A 133 21.25 -2.92 -0.68
C MET A 133 20.28 -4.03 -0.31
N ASN A 134 19.02 -3.71 -0.05
CA ASN A 134 18.02 -4.64 0.44
C ASN A 134 17.32 -5.44 -0.67
N ILE A 135 17.11 -4.85 -1.86
CA ILE A 135 16.44 -5.51 -2.98
C ILE A 135 17.47 -5.99 -4.00
N ARG A 136 17.67 -7.30 -4.07
CA ARG A 136 18.64 -7.99 -4.96
C ARG A 136 17.92 -8.97 -5.90
N ASP A 137 16.83 -8.53 -6.49
CA ASP A 137 16.00 -9.37 -7.36
C ASP A 137 16.13 -8.94 -8.83
N ARG A 138 16.42 -9.90 -9.72
CA ARG A 138 16.58 -9.69 -11.18
C ARG A 138 15.29 -9.20 -11.88
N ARG A 139 14.15 -9.34 -11.22
CA ARG A 139 12.85 -8.85 -11.72
C ARG A 139 12.67 -7.35 -11.49
N ALA A 140 13.40 -6.76 -10.55
CA ALA A 140 13.28 -5.37 -10.11
C ALA A 140 14.28 -4.44 -10.81
N GLY A 141 13.76 -3.38 -11.46
CA GLY A 141 14.53 -2.20 -11.86
C GLY A 141 14.35 -1.09 -10.84
N LEU A 142 15.44 -0.65 -10.21
CA LEU A 142 15.43 0.40 -9.19
C LEU A 142 15.85 1.74 -9.80
N HIS A 143 15.13 2.83 -9.48
CA HIS A 143 15.36 4.16 -10.03
C HIS A 143 15.45 5.20 -8.92
N GLU A 144 16.63 5.84 -8.78
CA GLU A 144 16.82 7.03 -7.94
C GLU A 144 16.22 8.24 -8.65
N ARG A 145 14.91 8.43 -8.50
CA ARG A 145 14.17 9.47 -9.22
C ARG A 145 12.83 9.77 -8.56
N ASP A 146 12.37 11.03 -8.73
CA ASP A 146 11.00 11.39 -8.42
C ASP A 146 10.02 10.66 -9.34
N ALA A 147 9.08 9.92 -8.73
CA ALA A 147 8.08 9.18 -9.48
C ALA A 147 7.02 10.07 -10.15
N TYR A 148 6.74 11.26 -9.63
CA TYR A 148 5.85 12.22 -10.29
C TYR A 148 6.36 12.60 -11.68
N GLU A 149 7.69 12.68 -11.85
CA GLU A 149 8.34 12.90 -13.15
C GLU A 149 8.53 11.60 -13.94
N GLY A 150 8.84 10.48 -13.22
CA GLY A 150 9.25 9.22 -13.83
C GLY A 150 8.11 8.32 -14.29
N LEU A 151 6.97 8.33 -13.59
CA LEU A 151 5.87 7.39 -13.80
C LEU A 151 5.35 7.41 -15.24
N LEU A 152 5.12 8.60 -15.79
CA LEU A 152 4.60 8.71 -17.16
C LEU A 152 5.57 8.17 -18.21
N GLY A 153 6.86 8.07 -17.90
CA GLY A 153 7.87 7.50 -18.80
C GLY A 153 7.86 5.96 -18.84
N VAL A 154 7.34 5.29 -17.80
CA VAL A 154 7.36 3.82 -17.68
C VAL A 154 6.00 3.17 -17.92
N ILE A 155 4.92 3.95 -18.09
CA ILE A 155 3.58 3.47 -18.42
C ILE A 155 3.16 3.94 -19.82
N PRO A 156 2.35 3.15 -20.58
CA PRO A 156 2.05 1.75 -20.32
C PRO A 156 3.31 0.88 -20.42
N PRO A 157 3.44 -0.16 -19.58
CA PRO A 157 4.58 -1.06 -19.65
C PRO A 157 4.53 -1.96 -20.88
N LYS A 158 5.67 -2.58 -21.24
CA LYS A 158 5.76 -3.51 -22.36
C LYS A 158 4.80 -4.70 -22.23
N GLU A 159 4.56 -5.14 -21.02
CA GLU A 159 3.64 -6.22 -20.64
C GLU A 159 2.17 -5.86 -20.90
N LYS A 160 1.86 -4.58 -21.11
CA LYS A 160 0.51 -4.01 -21.31
C LYS A 160 -0.48 -4.28 -20.16
N ARG A 161 -0.04 -4.95 -19.11
CA ARG A 161 -0.75 -5.25 -17.86
C ARG A 161 0.12 -4.81 -16.69
N GLY A 162 -0.49 -4.40 -15.60
CA GLY A 162 0.27 -4.05 -14.40
C GLY A 162 -0.53 -3.33 -13.36
N LEU A 163 0.16 -3.10 -12.25
CA LEU A 163 -0.27 -2.37 -11.08
C LEU A 163 0.71 -1.25 -10.80
N VAL A 164 0.20 -0.03 -10.62
CA VAL A 164 0.95 1.10 -10.08
C VAL A 164 0.51 1.33 -8.65
N MET A 165 1.43 1.17 -7.69
CA MET A 165 1.25 1.53 -6.29
C MET A 165 1.78 2.95 -6.09
N ILE A 166 0.93 3.84 -5.56
CA ILE A 166 1.23 5.26 -5.34
C ILE A 166 1.01 5.55 -3.86
N ASP A 167 2.10 5.76 -3.13
CA ASP A 167 2.12 5.97 -1.68
C ASP A 167 3.04 7.14 -1.32
N PRO A 168 2.65 8.39 -1.67
CA PRO A 168 3.48 9.56 -1.38
C PRO A 168 3.51 9.89 0.12
N PRO A 169 4.51 10.62 0.59
CA PRO A 169 4.72 10.89 2.02
C PRO A 169 3.70 11.84 2.67
N TYR A 170 2.83 12.50 1.91
CA TYR A 170 1.78 13.42 2.41
C TYR A 170 2.28 14.44 3.46
N GLU A 171 3.38 15.12 3.17
CA GLU A 171 3.95 16.14 4.08
C GLU A 171 3.07 17.39 4.18
N ILE A 172 2.44 17.78 3.06
CA ILE A 172 1.54 18.94 2.96
C ILE A 172 0.27 18.51 2.20
N GLU A 173 -0.63 17.82 2.87
CA GLU A 173 -1.82 17.20 2.27
C GLU A 173 -2.64 18.16 1.37
N ARG A 174 -2.74 19.46 1.74
CA ARG A 174 -3.45 20.47 0.92
C ARG A 174 -2.85 20.66 -0.46
N LYS A 175 -1.55 20.36 -0.63
CA LYS A 175 -0.82 20.41 -1.92
C LYS A 175 -0.73 19.04 -2.55
N ASP A 176 -0.51 18.01 -1.76
CA ASP A 176 -0.23 16.66 -2.21
C ASP A 176 -1.45 16.04 -2.89
N PHE A 177 -2.66 16.17 -2.32
CA PHE A 177 -3.89 15.66 -2.94
C PHE A 177 -4.21 16.27 -4.33
N PRO A 178 -4.13 17.59 -4.55
CA PRO A 178 -4.29 18.15 -5.89
C PRO A 178 -3.29 17.60 -6.92
N GLN A 179 -2.00 17.54 -6.56
CA GLN A 179 -0.95 17.00 -7.45
C GLN A 179 -1.20 15.51 -7.77
N LEU A 180 -1.66 14.75 -6.78
CA LEU A 180 -2.02 13.35 -6.97
C LEU A 180 -3.18 13.18 -7.96
N VAL A 181 -4.23 14.01 -7.87
CA VAL A 181 -5.34 14.00 -8.84
C VAL A 181 -4.84 14.30 -10.25
N GLU A 182 -3.97 15.30 -10.41
CA GLU A 182 -3.37 15.64 -11.71
C GLU A 182 -2.54 14.48 -12.28
N LEU A 183 -1.70 13.86 -11.44
CA LEU A 183 -0.94 12.66 -11.82
C LEU A 183 -1.85 11.53 -12.25
N MET A 184 -2.94 11.28 -11.53
CA MET A 184 -3.90 10.21 -11.84
C MET A 184 -4.61 10.45 -13.17
N VAL A 185 -5.02 11.69 -13.46
CA VAL A 185 -5.62 12.07 -14.74
C VAL A 185 -4.64 11.82 -15.88
N ALA A 186 -3.37 12.26 -15.73
CA ALA A 186 -2.33 12.09 -16.75
C ALA A 186 -2.00 10.60 -16.96
N ALA A 187 -1.85 9.83 -15.88
CA ALA A 187 -1.53 8.41 -15.93
C ALA A 187 -2.67 7.60 -16.56
N TYR A 188 -3.91 7.84 -16.15
CA TYR A 188 -5.08 7.17 -16.72
C TYR A 188 -5.27 7.51 -18.20
N LYS A 189 -5.11 8.77 -18.61
CA LYS A 189 -5.14 9.16 -20.02
C LYS A 189 -4.12 8.39 -20.85
N LYS A 190 -2.94 8.16 -20.30
CA LYS A 190 -1.84 7.45 -20.97
C LYS A 190 -2.04 5.93 -20.99
N TRP A 191 -2.62 5.40 -19.91
CA TRP A 191 -2.84 3.96 -19.75
C TRP A 191 -4.21 3.65 -19.12
N PRO A 192 -5.32 3.77 -19.89
CA PRO A 192 -6.69 3.62 -19.37
C PRO A 192 -7.01 2.24 -18.78
N THR A 193 -6.24 1.21 -19.15
CA THR A 193 -6.45 -0.19 -18.69
C THR A 193 -5.54 -0.59 -17.53
N GLY A 194 -4.66 0.31 -17.06
CA GLY A 194 -3.78 0.08 -15.94
C GLY A 194 -4.56 -0.01 -14.62
N VAL A 195 -4.08 -0.84 -13.71
CA VAL A 195 -4.56 -0.84 -12.32
C VAL A 195 -3.72 0.18 -11.54
N PHE A 196 -4.39 1.14 -10.90
CA PHE A 196 -3.71 2.13 -10.06
C PHE A 196 -4.25 2.01 -8.65
N ALA A 197 -3.37 1.87 -7.68
CA ALA A 197 -3.67 1.80 -6.26
C ALA A 197 -3.02 2.98 -5.54
N VAL A 198 -3.82 3.91 -5.07
CA VAL A 198 -3.40 5.15 -4.42
C VAL A 198 -3.69 5.05 -2.94
N TRP A 199 -2.65 4.92 -2.14
CA TRP A 199 -2.78 4.97 -0.70
C TRP A 199 -2.91 6.42 -0.22
N TYR A 200 -3.71 6.66 0.84
CA TYR A 200 -3.84 7.97 1.49
C TYR A 200 -4.12 7.86 2.98
N PRO A 201 -3.62 8.82 3.80
CA PRO A 201 -3.91 8.91 5.22
C PRO A 201 -5.30 9.54 5.47
N ILE A 202 -5.98 9.11 6.53
CA ILE A 202 -7.21 9.73 7.02
C ILE A 202 -6.89 10.39 8.37
N LYS A 203 -6.66 11.70 8.33
CA LYS A 203 -6.45 12.57 9.49
C LYS A 203 -7.59 13.56 9.66
N ASP A 204 -8.18 14.00 8.53
CA ASP A 204 -9.31 14.92 8.43
C ASP A 204 -10.27 14.38 7.38
N ARG A 205 -11.44 13.89 7.81
CA ARG A 205 -12.45 13.33 6.91
C ARG A 205 -12.91 14.34 5.85
N ALA A 206 -13.04 15.61 6.19
CA ALA A 206 -13.45 16.64 5.24
C ALA A 206 -12.42 16.84 4.12
N MET A 207 -11.13 16.55 4.37
CA MET A 207 -10.11 16.58 3.33
C MET A 207 -10.22 15.39 2.38
N ILE A 208 -10.50 14.20 2.91
CA ILE A 208 -10.73 13.00 2.10
C ILE A 208 -11.99 13.16 1.24
N ASP A 209 -13.08 13.68 1.80
CA ASP A 209 -14.31 13.98 1.04
C ASP A 209 -14.04 14.93 -0.14
N ARG A 210 -13.17 15.93 0.05
CA ARG A 210 -12.75 16.84 -1.03
C ARG A 210 -11.92 16.13 -2.08
N PHE A 211 -10.98 15.26 -1.67
CA PHE A 211 -10.18 14.44 -2.58
C PHE A 211 -11.08 13.52 -3.41
N GLU A 212 -11.97 12.77 -2.79
CA GLU A 212 -12.90 11.88 -3.47
C GLU A 212 -13.82 12.63 -4.45
N LYS A 213 -14.39 13.78 -4.02
CA LYS A 213 -15.19 14.63 -4.91
C LYS A 213 -14.39 15.13 -6.13
N LYS A 214 -13.09 15.40 -5.99
CA LYS A 214 -12.23 15.73 -7.12
C LYS A 214 -12.01 14.51 -8.02
N MET A 215 -11.73 13.34 -7.45
CA MET A 215 -11.56 12.10 -8.21
C MET A 215 -12.82 11.73 -9.00
N MET A 216 -14.01 11.85 -8.42
CA MET A 216 -15.27 11.64 -9.14
C MET A 216 -15.43 12.56 -10.36
N LYS A 217 -14.96 13.81 -10.27
CA LYS A 217 -15.08 14.81 -11.34
C LYS A 217 -14.04 14.62 -12.46
N THR A 218 -13.07 13.71 -12.32
CA THR A 218 -12.05 13.47 -13.35
C THR A 218 -12.57 12.75 -14.60
N GLY A 219 -13.76 12.13 -14.53
CA GLY A 219 -14.28 11.25 -15.57
C GLY A 219 -13.65 9.86 -15.60
N ILE A 220 -12.68 9.56 -14.71
CA ILE A 220 -12.12 8.22 -14.54
C ILE A 220 -13.23 7.32 -13.98
N ARG A 221 -13.45 6.17 -14.60
CA ARG A 221 -14.45 5.19 -14.16
C ARG A 221 -13.80 4.09 -13.31
N ARG A 222 -14.64 3.22 -12.72
CA ARG A 222 -14.23 2.05 -11.95
C ARG A 222 -13.25 2.42 -10.82
N GLN A 223 -13.69 3.31 -9.94
CA GLN A 223 -12.96 3.74 -8.75
C GLN A 223 -13.52 3.04 -7.52
N LEU A 224 -12.73 2.19 -6.88
CA LEU A 224 -13.05 1.48 -5.64
C LEU A 224 -12.27 2.07 -4.49
N VAL A 225 -12.92 2.38 -3.39
CA VAL A 225 -12.32 2.85 -2.15
C VAL A 225 -12.33 1.73 -1.13
N CYS A 226 -11.17 1.45 -0.54
CA CYS A 226 -10.98 0.54 0.58
C CYS A 226 -10.45 1.35 1.76
N GLU A 227 -11.14 1.42 2.89
CA GLU A 227 -10.75 2.22 4.06
C GLU A 227 -10.76 1.39 5.35
N ILE A 228 -9.83 1.69 6.24
CA ILE A 228 -9.85 1.26 7.63
C ILE A 228 -9.57 2.46 8.53
N CYS A 229 -10.51 2.79 9.42
CA CYS A 229 -10.35 3.80 10.46
C CYS A 229 -10.29 3.09 11.82
N VAL A 230 -9.11 3.09 12.44
CA VAL A 230 -8.88 2.43 13.73
C VAL A 230 -9.31 3.28 14.92
N TRP A 231 -9.49 4.59 14.68
CA TRP A 231 -10.10 5.57 15.57
C TRP A 231 -11.35 6.18 14.92
N PRO A 232 -12.27 6.80 15.71
CA PRO A 232 -13.28 7.68 15.16
C PRO A 232 -12.67 8.80 14.30
N ASP A 233 -13.36 9.24 13.26
CA ASP A 233 -12.86 10.18 12.25
C ASP A 233 -12.42 11.56 12.80
N ASP A 234 -12.96 11.96 13.95
CA ASP A 234 -12.71 13.25 14.61
C ASP A 234 -11.76 13.15 15.81
N THR A 235 -11.13 11.99 16.01
CA THR A 235 -10.19 11.80 17.12
C THR A 235 -8.89 12.57 16.86
N PRO A 236 -8.40 13.40 17.79
CA PRO A 236 -7.20 14.23 17.57
C PRO A 236 -5.89 13.46 17.80
N VAL A 237 -5.70 12.33 17.09
CA VAL A 237 -4.51 11.46 17.24
C VAL A 237 -3.53 11.54 16.06
N GLY A 238 -3.85 12.35 15.05
CA GLY A 238 -2.98 12.55 13.89
C GLY A 238 -3.25 11.58 12.73
N LEU A 239 -3.35 10.27 12.95
CA LEU A 239 -3.71 9.27 11.93
C LEU A 239 -4.85 8.40 12.44
N ASN A 240 -6.08 8.73 12.03
CA ASN A 240 -7.28 8.01 12.47
C ASN A 240 -7.53 6.75 11.65
N GLY A 241 -7.10 6.76 10.40
CA GLY A 241 -7.28 5.68 9.44
C GLY A 241 -6.42 5.86 8.20
N CYS A 242 -6.63 4.99 7.25
CA CYS A 242 -6.05 5.10 5.92
C CYS A 242 -6.99 4.51 4.86
N GLY A 243 -6.74 4.87 3.61
CA GLY A 243 -7.48 4.36 2.47
C GLY A 243 -6.59 3.94 1.32
N LEU A 244 -7.14 3.09 0.46
CA LEU A 244 -6.59 2.72 -0.83
C LEU A 244 -7.66 2.96 -1.90
N LEU A 245 -7.47 3.96 -2.75
CA LEU A 245 -8.29 4.17 -3.94
C LEU A 245 -7.74 3.32 -5.08
N VAL A 246 -8.52 2.37 -5.56
CA VAL A 246 -8.12 1.49 -6.67
C VAL A 246 -8.89 1.82 -7.92
N ILE A 247 -8.18 2.22 -8.98
CA ILE A 247 -8.73 2.42 -10.33
C ILE A 247 -8.57 1.14 -11.12
N ASN A 248 -9.61 0.73 -11.84
CA ASN A 248 -9.68 -0.54 -12.57
C ASN A 248 -9.38 -1.78 -11.70
N PRO A 249 -10.00 -1.93 -10.52
CA PRO A 249 -9.74 -3.08 -9.67
C PRO A 249 -9.95 -4.38 -10.46
N PRO A 250 -9.06 -5.38 -10.28
CA PRO A 250 -9.24 -6.70 -10.89
C PRO A 250 -10.53 -7.38 -10.43
N TRP A 251 -11.02 -8.32 -11.24
CA TRP A 251 -12.19 -9.14 -10.91
C TRP A 251 -12.09 -9.77 -9.51
N LYS A 252 -13.15 -9.68 -8.73
CA LYS A 252 -13.28 -10.14 -7.34
C LYS A 252 -12.42 -9.40 -6.30
N PHE A 253 -11.59 -8.44 -6.68
CA PHE A 253 -10.77 -7.72 -5.70
C PHE A 253 -11.62 -7.00 -4.64
N SER A 254 -12.78 -6.44 -5.00
CA SER A 254 -13.65 -5.77 -4.03
C SER A 254 -14.15 -6.70 -2.93
N GLN A 255 -14.45 -7.95 -3.26
CA GLN A 255 -14.86 -8.98 -2.29
C GLN A 255 -13.70 -9.38 -1.37
N ASP A 256 -12.52 -9.67 -1.97
CA ASP A 256 -11.32 -10.04 -1.20
C ASP A 256 -10.90 -8.92 -0.25
N ALA A 257 -10.96 -7.68 -0.71
CA ALA A 257 -10.63 -6.51 0.09
C ALA A 257 -11.60 -6.34 1.27
N ASP A 258 -12.91 -6.51 1.03
CA ASP A 258 -13.91 -6.42 2.09
C ASP A 258 -13.71 -7.51 3.14
N GLU A 259 -13.56 -8.77 2.72
CA GLU A 259 -13.27 -9.89 3.63
C GLU A 259 -12.03 -9.62 4.48
N ALA A 260 -10.94 -9.13 3.86
CA ALA A 260 -9.71 -8.82 4.57
C ALA A 260 -9.88 -7.66 5.55
N LEU A 261 -10.53 -6.58 5.16
CA LEU A 261 -10.70 -5.40 6.02
C LEU A 261 -11.66 -5.69 7.19
N GLN A 262 -12.75 -6.45 6.96
CA GLN A 262 -13.65 -6.88 8.03
C GLN A 262 -12.93 -7.78 9.05
N TRP A 263 -12.00 -8.63 8.58
CA TRP A 263 -11.17 -9.44 9.47
C TRP A 263 -10.10 -8.62 10.20
N LEU A 264 -9.42 -7.68 9.51
CA LEU A 264 -8.36 -6.85 10.10
C LEU A 264 -8.89 -5.87 11.15
N PHE A 265 -10.06 -5.28 10.92
CA PHE A 265 -10.57 -4.20 11.75
C PHE A 265 -10.67 -4.56 13.25
N PRO A 266 -11.30 -5.65 13.69
CA PRO A 266 -11.37 -6.00 15.11
C PRO A 266 -9.99 -6.23 15.75
N HIS A 267 -8.99 -6.65 14.98
CA HIS A 267 -7.63 -6.88 15.47
C HIS A 267 -6.76 -5.63 15.51
N LEU A 268 -7.08 -4.61 14.69
CA LEU A 268 -6.29 -3.36 14.58
C LEU A 268 -6.95 -2.16 15.24
N ARG A 269 -8.26 -2.18 15.51
CA ARG A 269 -8.97 -1.04 16.13
C ARG A 269 -8.30 -0.58 17.42
N MET A 270 -8.26 0.74 17.61
CA MET A 270 -7.63 1.41 18.77
C MET A 270 -8.67 1.94 19.76
N SER A 271 -9.95 1.94 19.38
CA SER A 271 -11.06 2.38 20.21
C SER A 271 -12.13 1.28 20.26
N GLU A 272 -12.75 1.12 21.42
CA GLU A 272 -13.92 0.23 21.55
C GLU A 272 -15.15 0.81 20.85
N ASN A 273 -15.25 2.14 20.85
CA ASN A 273 -16.36 2.86 20.25
C ASN A 273 -15.89 3.62 19.01
N GLY A 274 -16.54 3.36 17.88
CA GLY A 274 -16.23 4.01 16.61
C GLY A 274 -15.08 3.35 15.83
N GLY A 275 -14.66 4.03 14.78
CA GLY A 275 -13.85 3.44 13.73
C GLY A 275 -14.70 2.55 12.81
N HIS A 276 -14.14 2.18 11.67
CA HIS A 276 -14.84 1.34 10.69
C HIS A 276 -13.86 0.73 9.69
N ALA A 277 -14.33 -0.31 8.99
CA ALA A 277 -13.73 -0.80 7.76
C ALA A 277 -14.80 -0.81 6.66
N ALA A 278 -14.45 -0.35 5.47
CA ALA A 278 -15.41 -0.24 4.37
C ALA A 278 -14.73 -0.45 3.01
N VAL A 279 -15.46 -1.12 2.12
CA VAL A 279 -15.13 -1.19 0.68
C VAL A 279 -16.34 -0.68 -0.10
N ARG A 280 -16.15 0.34 -0.91
CA ARG A 280 -17.24 0.98 -1.64
C ARG A 280 -16.81 1.50 -3.01
N TRP A 281 -17.69 1.44 -3.96
CA TRP A 281 -17.48 2.08 -5.25
C TRP A 281 -17.67 3.59 -5.12
N LEU A 282 -16.62 4.34 -5.45
CA LEU A 282 -16.68 5.80 -5.58
C LEU A 282 -17.29 6.17 -6.93
N VAL A 283 -16.88 5.46 -7.99
CA VAL A 283 -17.44 5.54 -9.33
C VAL A 283 -17.52 4.13 -9.90
N GLY A 284 -18.71 3.71 -10.31
CA GLY A 284 -18.94 2.42 -10.95
C GLY A 284 -18.44 2.33 -12.40
N GLU A 285 -18.88 1.29 -13.11
CA GLU A 285 -18.58 1.08 -14.53
C GLU A 285 -19.21 2.12 -15.45
#